data_d747d5864cadcc08b65a10cd6fdd343b
#
_entry.id   d747d5864cadcc08b65a10cd6fdd343b
#
_cell.length_a   1.000
_cell.length_b   1.000
_cell.length_c   1.000
_cell.angle_alpha   90.00
_cell.angle_beta   90.00
_cell.angle_gamma   90.00
#
_symmetry.space_group_name_H-M   'P 1'
#
loop_
_entity.id
_entity.type
_entity.pdbx_description
1 polymer ?
#
loop_
_entity_poly.entity_id
_entity_poly.type
_entity_poly.pdbx_seq_one_letter_code
_entity_poly.pdbx_strand_id
1 'polypeptide(L)'
;MRLHNYRETSNDVNGAPVSQRVVSRPARNLRCSGPSSSEILTNNNRLKNVVTVGTWNVRTLLQTGKLQLLQKELERMRYDIVGISEVRWPGSGQALDGRFLYAGTSKGGEKGVAFLLSDRAKKALMKWSPISERVIVAKFKGDQRDIVVIQVYAPTSDSSDEELEMFYEQLEEGQKLARTRDLCIVCGDFNAKIGSNNEGWDHVMGKYGIGERNERGDRLLQFAQEKGLYVANTKYPSKESRKSTWISPGGRHRNMIDFVMVQQQWSKIVQQCRSFPSADIASDHELVLCNLDLKLTRYRQRKAMKNTKRWNLEKLKQPITHIIFETQVATNLEQAHTESIVEIDNLCNTIVRTIENAADATIKSVRTPKKP
;
A
#
# COMPACT_ATOMS: atom_id res chain seq x y z
N MET A 1 -39.02 -66.07 -13.25
CA MET A 1 -40.49 -66.11 -13.25
C MET A 1 -41.02 -64.69 -13.29
N ARG A 2 -41.75 -64.37 -14.36
CA ARG A 2 -42.58 -63.22 -14.68
C ARG A 2 -41.88 -61.87 -14.95
N LEU A 3 -41.73 -61.66 -16.28
CA LEU A 3 -41.76 -60.42 -17.04
C LEU A 3 -43.10 -59.70 -16.85
N HIS A 4 -43.10 -58.36 -16.83
CA HIS A 4 -44.23 -57.62 -17.45
C HIS A 4 -43.64 -56.33 -18.06
N ASN A 5 -43.70 -56.36 -19.38
CA ASN A 5 -43.64 -55.20 -20.28
C ASN A 5 -44.92 -54.37 -20.11
N TYR A 6 -44.79 -53.05 -20.19
CA TYR A 6 -45.78 -52.22 -20.84
C TYR A 6 -45.15 -51.09 -21.66
N ARG A 7 -45.76 -50.83 -22.79
CA ARG A 7 -45.36 -50.10 -23.97
C ARG A 7 -45.29 -48.55 -23.79
N GLU A 8 -44.55 -48.03 -24.73
CA GLU A 8 -44.42 -46.67 -25.25
C GLU A 8 -45.74 -45.87 -25.33
N THR A 9 -45.65 -44.56 -25.08
CA THR A 9 -46.25 -43.53 -25.93
C THR A 9 -45.30 -42.32 -25.98
N SER A 10 -44.93 -42.00 -27.20
CA SER A 10 -44.26 -40.81 -27.66
C SER A 10 -45.08 -39.54 -27.35
N ASN A 11 -44.43 -38.46 -26.94
CA ASN A 11 -44.75 -37.13 -27.45
C ASN A 11 -43.55 -36.19 -27.27
N ASP A 12 -43.07 -35.73 -28.42
CA ASP A 12 -42.18 -34.60 -28.59
C ASP A 12 -42.76 -33.34 -27.98
N VAL A 13 -41.98 -32.62 -27.16
CA VAL A 13 -42.02 -31.15 -27.16
C VAL A 13 -40.62 -30.63 -26.87
N ASN A 14 -40.11 -29.88 -27.82
CA ASN A 14 -38.91 -29.09 -27.82
C ASN A 14 -38.76 -28.21 -26.56
N GLY A 15 -37.63 -28.28 -25.88
CA GLY A 15 -37.21 -27.37 -24.81
C GLY A 15 -35.71 -27.32 -24.75
N ALA A 16 -35.08 -26.61 -25.68
CA ALA A 16 -33.64 -26.35 -25.62
C ALA A 16 -33.29 -25.48 -24.41
N PRO A 17 -32.19 -25.76 -23.69
CA PRO A 17 -31.72 -24.87 -22.60
C PRO A 17 -31.24 -23.56 -23.18
N VAL A 18 -31.73 -22.46 -22.62
CA VAL A 18 -31.34 -21.09 -22.95
C VAL A 18 -29.88 -20.91 -22.61
N SER A 19 -29.03 -21.00 -23.61
CA SER A 19 -27.63 -20.57 -23.56
C SER A 19 -27.62 -19.06 -23.38
N GLN A 20 -27.31 -18.60 -22.21
CA GLN A 20 -26.93 -17.19 -22.01
C GLN A 20 -25.63 -16.94 -22.76
N ARG A 21 -25.72 -16.37 -23.94
CA ARG A 21 -24.60 -15.80 -24.69
C ARG A 21 -24.03 -14.65 -23.86
N VAL A 22 -22.89 -14.89 -23.24
CA VAL A 22 -22.02 -13.83 -22.79
C VAL A 22 -21.43 -13.14 -24.02
N VAL A 23 -21.99 -11.99 -24.37
CA VAL A 23 -21.46 -11.13 -25.44
C VAL A 23 -20.21 -10.48 -24.89
N SER A 24 -19.06 -11.02 -25.26
CA SER A 24 -17.76 -10.38 -25.07
C SER A 24 -17.66 -9.15 -25.96
N ARG A 25 -17.83 -7.97 -25.38
CA ARG A 25 -17.46 -6.71 -26.02
C ARG A 25 -15.95 -6.48 -25.87
N PRO A 26 -15.24 -6.03 -26.93
CA PRO A 26 -13.81 -5.73 -26.81
C PRO A 26 -13.57 -4.60 -25.82
N ALA A 27 -12.51 -4.71 -25.05
CA ALA A 27 -12.07 -3.73 -24.08
C ALA A 27 -11.91 -2.35 -24.73
N ARG A 28 -12.88 -1.49 -24.54
CA ARG A 28 -12.72 -0.05 -24.74
C ARG A 28 -12.05 0.50 -23.47
N ASN A 29 -11.05 1.33 -23.66
CA ASN A 29 -10.39 2.11 -22.63
C ASN A 29 -11.39 2.60 -21.57
N LEU A 30 -11.47 1.89 -20.44
CA LEU A 30 -12.27 2.28 -19.29
C LEU A 30 -11.56 3.46 -18.61
N ARG A 31 -11.94 4.67 -19.02
CA ARG A 31 -11.77 5.83 -18.15
C ARG A 31 -12.50 5.50 -16.85
N CYS A 32 -11.77 5.52 -15.73
CA CYS A 32 -12.33 5.38 -14.39
C CYS A 32 -13.49 6.36 -14.23
N SER A 33 -14.72 5.91 -14.34
CA SER A 33 -15.90 6.67 -13.93
C SER A 33 -15.94 6.66 -12.41
N GLY A 34 -15.26 7.62 -11.80
CA GLY A 34 -15.55 8.04 -10.43
C GLY A 34 -16.94 8.66 -10.41
N PRO A 35 -17.65 8.67 -9.28
CA PRO A 35 -18.92 9.37 -9.15
C PRO A 35 -18.76 10.83 -9.57
N SER A 36 -19.73 11.34 -10.32
CA SER A 36 -19.74 12.71 -10.86
C SER A 36 -19.54 13.73 -9.74
N SER A 37 -18.75 14.77 -10.05
CA SER A 37 -18.20 15.79 -9.16
C SER A 37 -19.25 16.80 -8.66
N SER A 38 -20.29 16.39 -7.93
CA SER A 38 -21.21 17.33 -7.27
C SER A 38 -21.87 16.84 -5.98
N GLU A 39 -21.46 15.73 -5.40
CA GLU A 39 -21.89 15.41 -4.03
C GLU A 39 -20.93 16.06 -3.02
N ILE A 40 -21.40 17.05 -2.30
CA ILE A 40 -20.79 17.61 -1.10
C ILE A 40 -20.56 16.44 -0.14
N LEU A 41 -19.34 15.93 -0.08
CA LEU A 41 -18.92 14.83 0.78
C LEU A 41 -19.17 15.25 2.23
N THR A 42 -20.29 14.79 2.81
CA THR A 42 -20.56 14.95 4.24
C THR A 42 -19.40 14.35 5.04
N ASN A 43 -19.11 14.95 6.19
CA ASN A 43 -17.93 14.66 7.04
C ASN A 43 -17.82 13.20 7.54
N ASN A 44 -18.77 12.33 7.18
CA ASN A 44 -18.87 10.93 7.60
C ASN A 44 -18.16 9.92 6.67
N ASN A 45 -17.78 10.32 5.45
CA ASN A 45 -17.17 9.41 4.45
C ASN A 45 -15.64 9.44 4.53
N ARG A 46 -15.07 9.29 5.72
CA ARG A 46 -13.61 9.28 5.93
C ARG A 46 -13.21 8.19 6.90
N LEU A 47 -12.06 7.58 6.66
CA LEU A 47 -11.42 6.70 7.63
C LEU A 47 -10.79 7.55 8.75
N LYS A 48 -11.18 7.28 9.99
CA LYS A 48 -10.78 8.06 11.18
C LYS A 48 -10.31 7.13 12.31
N ASN A 49 -9.53 7.66 13.23
CA ASN A 49 -9.08 6.98 14.43
C ASN A 49 -8.25 5.74 14.11
N VAL A 50 -8.71 4.57 14.49
CA VAL A 50 -8.07 3.29 14.18
C VAL A 50 -8.64 2.75 12.88
N VAL A 51 -7.75 2.34 11.98
CA VAL A 51 -8.05 1.64 10.73
C VAL A 51 -7.35 0.28 10.77
N THR A 52 -8.09 -0.76 10.46
CA THR A 52 -7.55 -2.12 10.38
C THR A 52 -7.40 -2.52 8.92
N VAL A 53 -6.15 -2.72 8.51
CA VAL A 53 -5.78 -3.22 7.18
C VAL A 53 -5.24 -4.63 7.34
N GLY A 54 -5.61 -5.54 6.45
CA GLY A 54 -5.12 -6.90 6.50
C GLY A 54 -4.83 -7.49 5.13
N THR A 55 -4.29 -8.71 5.14
CA THR A 55 -4.07 -9.51 3.94
C THR A 55 -4.34 -10.98 4.23
N TRP A 56 -4.83 -11.69 3.22
CA TRP A 56 -5.09 -13.12 3.29
C TRP A 56 -4.94 -13.78 1.92
N ASN A 57 -4.06 -14.76 1.80
CA ASN A 57 -4.05 -15.65 0.65
C ASN A 57 -5.12 -16.74 0.84
N VAL A 58 -6.10 -16.79 -0.05
CA VAL A 58 -7.28 -17.67 0.06
C VAL A 58 -7.17 -18.93 -0.81
N ARG A 59 -6.04 -19.11 -1.50
CA ARG A 59 -5.74 -20.17 -2.49
C ARG A 59 -6.68 -20.21 -3.69
N THR A 60 -7.91 -19.82 -3.56
CA THR A 60 -8.87 -19.66 -4.67
C THR A 60 -10.21 -19.14 -4.16
N LEU A 61 -10.90 -18.36 -4.97
CA LEU A 61 -12.32 -18.02 -4.81
C LEU A 61 -13.18 -18.57 -5.95
N LEU A 62 -12.65 -19.51 -6.77
CA LEU A 62 -13.39 -20.12 -7.86
C LEU A 62 -14.49 -21.09 -7.38
N GLN A 63 -14.31 -21.66 -6.19
CA GLN A 63 -15.28 -22.59 -5.63
C GLN A 63 -16.58 -21.86 -5.25
N THR A 64 -17.71 -22.42 -5.63
CA THR A 64 -19.03 -21.90 -5.23
C THR A 64 -19.14 -21.77 -3.72
N GLY A 65 -19.60 -20.61 -3.23
CA GLY A 65 -19.75 -20.33 -1.80
C GLY A 65 -18.49 -19.86 -1.09
N LYS A 66 -17.29 -19.94 -1.70
CA LYS A 66 -16.03 -19.57 -1.03
C LYS A 66 -15.97 -18.07 -0.70
N LEU A 67 -16.49 -17.20 -1.58
CA LEU A 67 -16.57 -15.77 -1.28
C LEU A 67 -17.52 -15.47 -0.13
N GLN A 68 -18.65 -16.17 -0.04
CA GLN A 68 -19.59 -16.05 1.07
C GLN A 68 -18.96 -16.53 2.39
N LEU A 69 -18.20 -17.64 2.34
CA LEU A 69 -17.45 -18.11 3.49
C LEU A 69 -16.42 -17.09 3.96
N LEU A 70 -15.65 -16.49 3.03
CA LEU A 70 -14.70 -15.42 3.32
C LEU A 70 -15.39 -14.23 4.00
N GLN A 71 -16.54 -13.79 3.49
CA GLN A 71 -17.32 -12.71 4.09
C GLN A 71 -17.73 -13.05 5.53
N LYS A 72 -18.30 -14.25 5.74
CA LYS A 72 -18.77 -14.71 7.05
C LYS A 72 -17.63 -14.79 8.07
N GLU A 73 -16.45 -15.27 7.67
CA GLU A 73 -15.28 -15.28 8.55
C GLU A 73 -14.82 -13.87 8.91
N LEU A 74 -14.79 -12.96 7.95
CA LEU A 74 -14.36 -11.57 8.19
C LEU A 74 -15.40 -10.76 8.96
N GLU A 75 -16.69 -11.10 8.92
CA GLU A 75 -17.73 -10.46 9.77
C GLU A 75 -17.45 -10.65 11.26
N ARG A 76 -16.79 -11.72 11.65
CA ARG A 76 -16.36 -11.99 13.04
C ARG A 76 -15.16 -11.15 13.46
N MET A 77 -14.49 -10.54 12.50
CA MET A 77 -13.28 -9.75 12.70
C MET A 77 -13.57 -8.26 12.58
N ARG A 78 -12.82 -7.44 13.31
CA ARG A 78 -12.83 -5.99 13.08
C ARG A 78 -11.84 -5.67 11.98
N TYR A 79 -12.34 -5.34 10.80
CA TYR A 79 -11.51 -4.92 9.67
C TYR A 79 -12.13 -3.72 8.94
N ASP A 80 -11.31 -3.02 8.20
CA ASP A 80 -11.73 -2.01 7.25
C ASP A 80 -11.43 -2.42 5.81
N ILE A 81 -10.19 -2.85 5.58
CA ILE A 81 -9.68 -3.20 4.26
C ILE A 81 -8.91 -4.51 4.41
N VAL A 82 -9.33 -5.56 3.72
CA VAL A 82 -8.57 -6.80 3.62
C VAL A 82 -8.20 -7.04 2.17
N GLY A 83 -6.89 -7.08 1.92
CA GLY A 83 -6.35 -7.54 0.66
C GLY A 83 -6.42 -9.06 0.57
N ILE A 84 -6.71 -9.56 -0.62
CA ILE A 84 -6.85 -10.99 -0.88
C ILE A 84 -5.89 -11.38 -2.00
N SER A 85 -5.14 -12.46 -1.81
CA SER A 85 -4.29 -13.08 -2.82
C SER A 85 -4.88 -14.39 -3.33
N GLU A 86 -4.52 -14.78 -4.52
CA GLU A 86 -4.99 -15.98 -5.23
C GLU A 86 -6.52 -16.04 -5.41
N VAL A 87 -7.12 -14.92 -5.82
CA VAL A 87 -8.56 -14.86 -6.14
C VAL A 87 -8.90 -15.79 -7.30
N ARG A 88 -8.02 -15.89 -8.29
CA ARG A 88 -8.10 -16.73 -9.51
C ARG A 88 -9.25 -16.38 -10.44
N TRP A 89 -9.98 -15.30 -10.21
CA TRP A 89 -11.05 -14.83 -11.09
C TRP A 89 -10.48 -14.19 -12.36
N PRO A 90 -11.20 -14.34 -13.51
CA PRO A 90 -10.78 -13.72 -14.75
C PRO A 90 -11.08 -12.22 -14.78
N GLY A 91 -10.18 -11.46 -15.41
CA GLY A 91 -10.35 -10.03 -15.65
C GLY A 91 -10.25 -9.18 -14.38
N SER A 92 -10.79 -7.98 -14.46
CA SER A 92 -10.83 -7.04 -13.33
C SER A 92 -12.23 -6.41 -13.22
N GLY A 93 -12.64 -6.10 -12.00
CA GLY A 93 -13.98 -5.56 -11.77
C GLY A 93 -14.31 -5.37 -10.30
N GLN A 94 -15.60 -5.20 -10.05
CA GLN A 94 -16.14 -5.09 -8.71
C GLN A 94 -17.39 -5.97 -8.53
N ALA A 95 -17.58 -6.46 -7.31
CA ALA A 95 -18.71 -7.27 -6.88
C ALA A 95 -19.18 -6.80 -5.49
N LEU A 96 -20.26 -7.43 -4.95
CA LEU A 96 -20.79 -7.12 -3.62
C LEU A 96 -21.08 -5.62 -3.45
N ASP A 97 -21.78 -5.02 -4.41
CA ASP A 97 -22.11 -3.59 -4.44
C ASP A 97 -20.87 -2.69 -4.30
N GLY A 98 -19.72 -3.11 -4.87
CA GLY A 98 -18.46 -2.38 -4.82
C GLY A 98 -17.67 -2.56 -3.52
N ARG A 99 -18.05 -3.52 -2.65
CA ARG A 99 -17.21 -3.92 -1.50
C ARG A 99 -16.11 -4.90 -1.84
N PHE A 100 -16.20 -5.57 -2.98
CA PHE A 100 -15.18 -6.48 -3.48
C PHE A 100 -14.60 -5.95 -4.79
N LEU A 101 -13.32 -5.61 -4.81
CA LEU A 101 -12.59 -5.08 -5.95
C LEU A 101 -11.52 -6.10 -6.33
N TYR A 102 -11.43 -6.50 -7.60
CA TYR A 102 -10.52 -7.58 -7.99
C TYR A 102 -9.78 -7.32 -9.30
N ALA A 103 -8.60 -7.92 -9.41
CA ALA A 103 -7.77 -7.95 -10.60
C ALA A 103 -7.17 -9.36 -10.78
N GLY A 104 -7.39 -9.96 -11.93
CA GLY A 104 -6.89 -11.27 -12.31
C GLY A 104 -6.46 -11.31 -13.76
N THR A 105 -6.01 -12.46 -14.22
CA THR A 105 -5.61 -12.66 -15.61
C THR A 105 -6.82 -12.63 -16.56
N SER A 106 -6.60 -12.38 -17.83
CA SER A 106 -7.68 -12.31 -18.84
C SER A 106 -8.52 -13.59 -18.94
N LYS A 107 -7.92 -14.74 -18.69
CA LYS A 107 -8.57 -16.07 -18.79
C LYS A 107 -8.89 -16.71 -17.43
N GLY A 108 -8.54 -16.04 -16.32
CA GLY A 108 -8.50 -16.67 -15.00
C GLY A 108 -7.25 -17.54 -14.84
N GLY A 109 -7.10 -18.23 -13.73
CA GLY A 109 -5.96 -19.11 -13.51
C GLY A 109 -5.43 -19.11 -12.09
N GLU A 110 -4.10 -19.07 -11.94
CA GLU A 110 -3.42 -19.25 -10.66
C GLU A 110 -3.18 -17.96 -9.88
N LYS A 111 -3.33 -16.81 -10.52
CA LYS A 111 -3.06 -15.49 -9.95
C LYS A 111 -4.37 -14.76 -9.63
N GLY A 112 -4.24 -13.58 -9.12
CA GLY A 112 -5.36 -12.68 -8.87
C GLY A 112 -5.31 -12.10 -7.48
N VAL A 113 -5.55 -10.79 -7.39
CA VAL A 113 -5.58 -10.02 -6.15
C VAL A 113 -6.90 -9.28 -6.02
N ALA A 114 -7.32 -9.00 -4.78
CA ALA A 114 -8.54 -8.25 -4.55
C ALA A 114 -8.48 -7.47 -3.25
N PHE A 115 -9.49 -6.61 -3.05
CA PHE A 115 -9.83 -6.03 -1.75
C PHE A 115 -11.24 -6.43 -1.35
N LEU A 116 -11.43 -6.79 -0.09
CA LEU A 116 -12.74 -6.81 0.56
C LEU A 116 -12.82 -5.64 1.52
N LEU A 117 -13.83 -4.81 1.36
CA LEU A 117 -14.03 -3.55 2.08
C LEU A 117 -15.18 -3.67 3.08
N SER A 118 -14.99 -3.13 4.28
CA SER A 118 -16.11 -2.83 5.18
C SER A 118 -16.97 -1.71 4.60
N ASP A 119 -18.18 -1.53 5.10
CA ASP A 119 -19.06 -0.43 4.68
C ASP A 119 -18.43 0.94 4.94
N ARG A 120 -17.64 1.06 6.01
CA ARG A 120 -16.88 2.28 6.33
C ARG A 120 -15.80 2.55 5.28
N ALA A 121 -15.05 1.54 4.89
CA ALA A 121 -14.02 1.67 3.87
C ALA A 121 -14.61 1.91 2.48
N LYS A 122 -15.71 1.22 2.12
CA LYS A 122 -16.44 1.46 0.87
C LYS A 122 -16.86 2.94 0.75
N LYS A 123 -17.46 3.51 1.80
CA LYS A 123 -17.86 4.92 1.81
C LYS A 123 -16.68 5.89 1.68
N ALA A 124 -15.51 5.49 2.15
CA ALA A 124 -14.29 6.28 2.06
C ALA A 124 -13.51 6.06 0.76
N LEU A 125 -13.87 5.07 -0.05
CA LEU A 125 -13.18 4.74 -1.30
C LEU A 125 -13.27 5.91 -2.28
N MET A 126 -12.11 6.37 -2.75
CA MET A 126 -12.00 7.46 -3.73
C MET A 126 -11.79 6.91 -5.14
N LYS A 127 -10.89 5.95 -5.27
CA LYS A 127 -10.56 5.29 -6.53
C LYS A 127 -9.82 3.99 -6.26
N TRP A 128 -9.83 3.11 -7.22
CA TRP A 128 -9.00 1.92 -7.24
C TRP A 128 -8.47 1.68 -8.65
N SER A 129 -7.40 0.90 -8.77
CA SER A 129 -6.77 0.59 -10.05
C SER A 129 -6.21 -0.82 -10.02
N PRO A 130 -6.55 -1.68 -10.98
CA PRO A 130 -5.83 -2.92 -11.24
C PRO A 130 -4.54 -2.54 -11.99
N ILE A 131 -3.38 -2.81 -11.41
CA ILE A 131 -2.10 -2.63 -12.08
C ILE A 131 -1.78 -3.88 -12.89
N SER A 132 -1.93 -5.05 -12.26
CA SER A 132 -1.77 -6.36 -12.88
C SER A 132 -2.59 -7.41 -12.13
N GLU A 133 -2.50 -8.67 -12.53
CA GLU A 133 -3.04 -9.80 -11.78
C GLU A 133 -2.32 -10.06 -10.45
N ARG A 134 -1.19 -9.35 -10.20
CA ARG A 134 -0.39 -9.45 -8.99
C ARG A 134 -0.46 -8.22 -8.09
N VAL A 135 -0.93 -7.09 -8.62
CA VAL A 135 -0.93 -5.80 -7.90
C VAL A 135 -2.22 -5.05 -8.15
N ILE A 136 -2.91 -4.70 -7.07
CA ILE A 136 -4.11 -3.84 -7.08
C ILE A 136 -3.94 -2.72 -6.06
N VAL A 137 -4.40 -1.53 -6.41
CA VAL A 137 -4.29 -0.32 -5.58
C VAL A 137 -5.67 0.25 -5.29
N ALA A 138 -5.89 0.68 -4.05
CA ALA A 138 -7.09 1.42 -3.67
C ALA A 138 -6.72 2.65 -2.83
N LYS A 139 -7.36 3.78 -3.11
CA LYS A 139 -7.18 5.04 -2.39
C LYS A 139 -8.44 5.41 -1.63
N PHE A 140 -8.28 5.72 -0.36
CA PHE A 140 -9.35 6.03 0.57
C PHE A 140 -9.19 7.43 1.14
N LYS A 141 -10.31 8.10 1.38
CA LYS A 141 -10.33 9.38 2.09
C LYS A 141 -10.07 9.17 3.57
N GLY A 142 -8.98 9.73 4.06
CA GLY A 142 -8.66 9.77 5.47
C GLY A 142 -8.97 11.12 6.11
N ASP A 143 -8.93 11.19 7.44
CA ASP A 143 -9.22 12.42 8.18
C ASP A 143 -8.11 13.48 7.99
N GLN A 144 -6.86 13.09 8.18
CA GLN A 144 -5.69 13.97 8.07
C GLN A 144 -4.98 13.81 6.72
N ARG A 145 -4.95 12.61 6.20
CA ARG A 145 -4.24 12.19 4.98
C ARG A 145 -5.07 11.16 4.26
N ASP A 146 -5.01 11.17 2.94
CA ASP A 146 -5.58 10.07 2.17
C ASP A 146 -4.71 8.81 2.40
N ILE A 147 -5.34 7.65 2.31
CA ILE A 147 -4.72 6.36 2.56
C ILE A 147 -4.70 5.61 1.23
N VAL A 148 -3.52 5.15 0.84
CA VAL A 148 -3.34 4.28 -0.33
C VAL A 148 -2.96 2.91 0.19
N VAL A 149 -3.71 1.89 -0.18
CA VAL A 149 -3.44 0.49 0.13
C VAL A 149 -3.15 -0.23 -1.16
N ILE A 150 -2.06 -0.98 -1.18
CA ILE A 150 -1.60 -1.80 -2.30
C ILE A 150 -1.60 -3.23 -1.82
N GLN A 151 -2.41 -4.08 -2.46
CA GLN A 151 -2.40 -5.52 -2.24
C GLN A 151 -1.58 -6.19 -3.31
N VAL A 152 -0.73 -7.13 -2.89
CA VAL A 152 0.17 -7.85 -3.78
C VAL A 152 0.10 -9.37 -3.60
N TYR A 153 0.50 -10.07 -4.68
CA TYR A 153 0.79 -11.49 -4.69
C TYR A 153 2.09 -11.72 -5.48
N ALA A 154 3.19 -11.87 -4.77
CA ALA A 154 4.51 -12.03 -5.37
C ALA A 154 4.66 -13.39 -6.07
N PRO A 155 5.57 -13.51 -7.05
CA PRO A 155 5.99 -14.80 -7.60
C PRO A 155 6.48 -15.75 -6.51
N THR A 156 6.23 -17.05 -6.70
CA THR A 156 6.73 -18.11 -5.80
C THR A 156 8.25 -18.27 -5.95
N SER A 157 8.87 -19.03 -5.05
CA SER A 157 10.32 -19.32 -5.11
C SER A 157 10.76 -19.99 -6.41
N ASP A 158 9.84 -20.70 -7.09
CA ASP A 158 10.12 -21.44 -8.31
C ASP A 158 10.02 -20.57 -9.58
N SER A 159 9.57 -19.32 -9.44
CA SER A 159 9.51 -18.36 -10.54
C SER A 159 10.88 -17.78 -10.86
N SER A 160 11.07 -17.36 -12.13
CA SER A 160 12.34 -16.75 -12.56
C SER A 160 12.58 -15.38 -11.91
N ASP A 161 13.83 -14.95 -11.93
CA ASP A 161 14.21 -13.63 -11.40
C ASP A 161 13.61 -12.49 -12.24
N GLU A 162 13.46 -12.69 -13.55
CA GLU A 162 12.82 -11.72 -14.43
C GLU A 162 11.34 -11.51 -14.03
N GLU A 163 10.61 -12.59 -13.69
CA GLU A 163 9.22 -12.48 -13.21
C GLU A 163 9.17 -11.75 -11.86
N LEU A 164 10.18 -11.96 -11.01
CA LEU A 164 10.28 -11.25 -9.73
C LEU A 164 10.54 -9.76 -9.92
N GLU A 165 11.48 -9.37 -10.76
CA GLU A 165 11.79 -7.96 -11.00
C GLU A 165 10.61 -7.26 -11.68
N MET A 166 9.94 -7.89 -12.63
CA MET A 166 8.70 -7.37 -13.23
C MET A 166 7.61 -7.14 -12.17
N PHE A 167 7.49 -8.02 -11.17
CA PHE A 167 6.58 -7.82 -10.05
C PHE A 167 6.94 -6.57 -9.23
N TYR A 168 8.22 -6.34 -8.92
CA TYR A 168 8.65 -5.14 -8.19
C TYR A 168 8.43 -3.87 -9.01
N GLU A 169 8.63 -3.88 -10.32
CA GLU A 169 8.30 -2.77 -11.21
C GLU A 169 6.80 -2.42 -11.17
N GLN A 170 5.93 -3.43 -11.23
CA GLN A 170 4.48 -3.25 -11.10
C GLN A 170 4.08 -2.70 -9.72
N LEU A 171 4.75 -3.16 -8.66
CA LEU A 171 4.54 -2.62 -7.32
C LEU A 171 4.97 -1.15 -7.23
N GLU A 172 6.08 -0.77 -7.85
CA GLU A 172 6.51 0.63 -7.95
C GLU A 172 5.51 1.49 -8.72
N GLU A 173 4.94 0.97 -9.82
CA GLU A 173 3.88 1.65 -10.56
C GLU A 173 2.67 1.92 -9.64
N GLY A 174 2.27 0.92 -8.86
CA GLY A 174 1.23 1.08 -7.87
C GLY A 174 1.55 2.15 -6.83
N GLN A 175 2.80 2.22 -6.35
CA GLN A 175 3.23 3.23 -5.38
C GLN A 175 3.21 4.66 -5.93
N LYS A 176 3.46 4.87 -7.24
CA LYS A 176 3.38 6.19 -7.88
C LYS A 176 1.98 6.80 -7.83
N LEU A 177 0.93 6.01 -7.57
CA LEU A 177 -0.43 6.52 -7.37
C LEU A 177 -0.63 7.18 -5.99
N ALA A 178 0.27 6.95 -5.04
CA ALA A 178 0.31 7.65 -3.77
C ALA A 178 1.06 8.98 -3.91
N ARG A 179 0.47 10.06 -3.37
CA ARG A 179 1.16 11.36 -3.26
C ARG A 179 2.10 11.33 -2.06
N THR A 180 3.12 12.18 -2.04
CA THR A 180 4.10 12.28 -0.95
C THR A 180 3.46 12.45 0.44
N ARG A 181 2.30 13.10 0.53
CA ARG A 181 1.57 13.33 1.78
C ARG A 181 0.61 12.20 2.16
N ASP A 182 0.32 11.27 1.26
CA ASP A 182 -0.60 10.17 1.51
C ASP A 182 0.07 9.12 2.41
N LEU A 183 -0.72 8.40 3.20
CA LEU A 183 -0.25 7.22 3.92
C LEU A 183 -0.30 6.03 2.96
N CYS A 184 0.86 5.52 2.56
CA CYS A 184 0.96 4.35 1.71
C CYS A 184 1.21 3.08 2.55
N ILE A 185 0.40 2.07 2.32
CA ILE A 185 0.45 0.76 2.97
C ILE A 185 0.55 -0.28 1.85
N VAL A 186 1.54 -1.17 1.94
CA VAL A 186 1.69 -2.30 1.04
C VAL A 186 1.44 -3.57 1.85
N CYS A 187 0.54 -4.43 1.38
CA CYS A 187 0.26 -5.69 2.05
C CYS A 187 0.08 -6.81 1.03
N GLY A 188 0.29 -8.05 1.44
CA GLY A 188 0.14 -9.19 0.55
C GLY A 188 0.96 -10.39 0.96
N ASP A 189 0.85 -11.41 0.13
CA ASP A 189 1.74 -12.56 0.13
C ASP A 189 2.96 -12.25 -0.76
N PHE A 190 4.12 -12.19 -0.12
CA PHE A 190 5.39 -11.88 -0.78
C PHE A 190 6.20 -13.12 -1.15
N ASN A 191 5.74 -14.32 -0.77
CA ASN A 191 6.47 -15.57 -0.97
C ASN A 191 7.95 -15.49 -0.57
N ALA A 192 8.27 -14.67 0.45
CA ALA A 192 9.60 -14.29 0.88
C ALA A 192 9.75 -14.47 2.39
N LYS A 193 10.84 -15.07 2.84
CA LYS A 193 11.17 -15.25 4.26
C LYS A 193 12.19 -14.20 4.66
N ILE A 194 11.82 -13.24 5.50
CA ILE A 194 12.73 -12.16 5.95
C ILE A 194 13.56 -12.55 7.18
N GLY A 195 13.21 -13.67 7.84
CA GLY A 195 13.93 -14.16 9.01
C GLY A 195 13.66 -13.37 10.29
N SER A 196 14.34 -13.78 11.36
CA SER A 196 14.30 -13.12 12.68
C SER A 196 15.48 -12.17 12.93
N ASN A 197 16.58 -12.34 12.21
CA ASN A 197 17.75 -11.46 12.35
C ASN A 197 17.50 -10.11 11.65
N ASN A 198 17.46 -9.02 12.44
CA ASN A 198 17.29 -7.66 11.94
C ASN A 198 18.56 -6.82 12.00
N GLU A 199 19.72 -7.42 12.22
CA GLU A 199 21.00 -6.69 12.23
C GLU A 199 21.24 -6.02 10.87
N GLY A 200 21.52 -4.72 10.88
CA GLY A 200 21.61 -3.90 9.67
C GLY A 200 20.27 -3.53 9.02
N TRP A 201 19.14 -4.04 9.53
CA TRP A 201 17.80 -3.82 8.99
C TRP A 201 16.83 -3.18 9.99
N ASP A 202 17.31 -2.63 11.11
CA ASP A 202 16.50 -2.09 12.22
C ASP A 202 15.49 -1.04 11.80
N HIS A 203 15.77 -0.32 10.72
CA HIS A 203 14.89 0.71 10.16
C HIS A 203 13.85 0.14 9.18
N VAL A 204 14.04 -1.11 8.72
CA VAL A 204 13.14 -1.80 7.79
C VAL A 204 12.25 -2.83 8.50
N MET A 205 12.80 -3.54 9.48
CA MET A 205 12.08 -4.56 10.23
C MET A 205 12.42 -4.54 11.71
N GLY A 206 11.49 -5.04 12.53
CA GLY A 206 11.72 -5.22 13.98
C GLY A 206 12.30 -6.59 14.32
N LYS A 207 12.40 -6.86 15.63
CA LYS A 207 13.06 -8.06 16.20
C LYS A 207 12.20 -9.33 16.22
N TYR A 208 10.92 -9.24 15.82
CA TYR A 208 9.96 -10.31 16.06
C TYR A 208 9.57 -11.07 14.78
N GLY A 209 10.50 -11.16 13.82
CA GLY A 209 10.40 -12.09 12.70
C GLY A 209 10.53 -13.54 13.13
N ILE A 210 10.41 -14.49 12.21
CA ILE A 210 10.58 -15.94 12.47
C ILE A 210 11.46 -16.58 11.40
N GLY A 211 12.18 -17.62 11.82
CA GLY A 211 12.99 -18.46 10.95
C GLY A 211 14.21 -17.76 10.37
N GLU A 212 14.70 -18.33 9.29
CA GLU A 212 15.84 -17.86 8.53
C GLU A 212 15.40 -17.09 7.29
N ARG A 213 16.24 -16.15 6.86
CA ARG A 213 16.03 -15.37 5.65
C ARG A 213 16.46 -16.17 4.44
N ASN A 214 15.68 -16.02 3.35
CA ASN A 214 16.06 -16.56 2.03
C ASN A 214 16.32 -15.41 1.04
N GLU A 215 16.80 -15.73 -0.16
CA GLU A 215 17.13 -14.75 -1.21
C GLU A 215 15.95 -13.84 -1.56
N ARG A 216 14.72 -14.38 -1.64
CA ARG A 216 13.51 -13.58 -1.85
C ARG A 216 13.27 -12.61 -0.68
N GLY A 217 13.63 -13.02 0.54
CA GLY A 217 13.57 -12.18 1.75
C GLY A 217 14.59 -11.05 1.73
N ASP A 218 15.81 -11.32 1.27
CA ASP A 218 16.83 -10.27 1.08
C ASP A 218 16.36 -9.25 0.05
N ARG A 219 15.85 -9.72 -1.10
CA ARG A 219 15.32 -8.84 -2.14
C ARG A 219 14.14 -7.98 -1.65
N LEU A 220 13.25 -8.56 -0.82
CA LEU A 220 12.13 -7.82 -0.20
C LEU A 220 12.63 -6.73 0.77
N LEU A 221 13.62 -7.04 1.61
CA LEU A 221 14.18 -6.06 2.54
C LEU A 221 14.92 -4.94 1.82
N GLN A 222 15.66 -5.24 0.73
CA GLN A 222 16.28 -4.25 -0.13
C GLN A 222 15.23 -3.31 -0.72
N PHE A 223 14.17 -3.84 -1.32
CA PHE A 223 13.06 -3.05 -1.84
C PHE A 223 12.42 -2.18 -0.75
N ALA A 224 12.15 -2.75 0.44
CA ALA A 224 11.57 -2.02 1.54
C ALA A 224 12.49 -0.88 2.02
N GLN A 225 13.79 -1.06 2.02
CA GLN A 225 14.79 -0.03 2.32
C GLN A 225 14.78 1.08 1.29
N GLU A 226 14.85 0.75 0.00
CA GLU A 226 14.83 1.70 -1.12
C GLU A 226 13.56 2.56 -1.13
N LYS A 227 12.42 1.96 -0.80
CA LYS A 227 11.11 2.64 -0.78
C LYS A 227 10.74 3.23 0.58
N GLY A 228 11.64 3.16 1.56
CA GLY A 228 11.38 3.68 2.90
C GLY A 228 10.18 3.01 3.57
N LEU A 229 10.04 1.69 3.44
CA LEU A 229 8.98 0.89 4.05
C LEU A 229 9.47 0.18 5.31
N TYR A 230 8.55 -0.11 6.22
CA TYR A 230 8.78 -0.83 7.47
C TYR A 230 7.81 -2.01 7.59
N VAL A 231 8.33 -3.20 7.87
CA VAL A 231 7.54 -4.44 8.01
C VAL A 231 6.85 -4.48 9.39
N ALA A 232 5.55 -4.22 9.40
CA ALA A 232 4.76 -4.06 10.62
C ALA A 232 4.63 -5.35 11.44
N ASN A 233 4.62 -6.51 10.79
CA ASN A 233 4.50 -7.84 11.44
C ASN A 233 5.61 -8.08 12.48
N THR A 234 6.78 -7.53 12.25
CA THR A 234 7.98 -7.77 13.07
C THR A 234 8.17 -6.77 14.20
N LYS A 235 7.24 -5.79 14.34
CA LYS A 235 7.41 -4.66 15.25
C LYS A 235 7.22 -4.99 16.71
N TYR A 236 6.23 -5.82 17.03
CA TYR A 236 5.83 -6.12 18.40
C TYR A 236 5.91 -7.62 18.72
N PRO A 237 6.17 -7.96 19.98
CA PRO A 237 6.14 -9.35 20.38
C PRO A 237 4.74 -9.93 20.20
N SER A 238 4.68 -11.16 19.72
CA SER A 238 3.46 -11.94 19.58
C SER A 238 3.73 -13.37 20.00
N LYS A 239 2.68 -14.10 20.40
CA LYS A 239 2.78 -15.54 20.62
C LYS A 239 3.22 -16.22 19.32
N GLU A 240 4.03 -17.26 19.39
CA GLU A 240 4.54 -17.97 18.19
C GLU A 240 3.40 -18.39 17.24
N SER A 241 2.28 -18.87 17.78
CA SER A 241 1.09 -19.22 16.99
C SER A 241 0.43 -18.05 16.24
N ARG A 242 0.85 -16.82 16.51
CA ARG A 242 0.31 -15.58 15.89
C ARG A 242 1.34 -14.81 15.07
N LYS A 243 2.51 -15.41 14.88
CA LYS A 243 3.57 -14.86 14.02
C LYS A 243 3.56 -15.49 12.64
N SER A 244 3.37 -16.82 12.57
CA SER A 244 3.31 -17.52 11.28
C SER A 244 2.10 -17.08 10.47
N THR A 245 2.30 -16.96 9.17
CA THR A 245 1.24 -16.61 8.22
C THR A 245 0.95 -17.72 7.23
N TRP A 246 1.84 -18.72 7.15
CA TRP A 246 1.70 -19.88 6.30
C TRP A 246 2.14 -21.16 7.02
N ILE A 247 1.45 -22.24 6.74
CA ILE A 247 1.70 -23.56 7.31
C ILE A 247 1.84 -24.55 6.16
N SER A 248 2.97 -25.27 6.12
CA SER A 248 3.20 -26.26 5.06
C SER A 248 2.14 -27.37 5.06
N PRO A 249 1.83 -27.96 3.90
CA PRO A 249 1.05 -29.18 3.85
C PRO A 249 1.64 -30.24 4.81
N GLY A 250 0.83 -30.73 5.76
CA GLY A 250 1.29 -31.63 6.82
C GLY A 250 1.76 -30.95 8.11
N GLY A 251 1.71 -29.61 8.23
CA GLY A 251 1.86 -28.87 9.48
C GLY A 251 3.29 -28.75 10.04
N ARG A 252 4.31 -29.27 9.35
CA ARG A 252 5.69 -29.37 9.86
C ARG A 252 6.44 -28.03 9.87
N HIS A 253 6.17 -27.18 8.90
CA HIS A 253 6.87 -25.90 8.75
C HIS A 253 5.88 -24.73 8.85
N ARG A 254 6.30 -23.70 9.57
CA ARG A 254 5.55 -22.47 9.76
C ARG A 254 6.43 -21.29 9.34
N ASN A 255 5.96 -20.48 8.41
CA ASN A 255 6.70 -19.33 7.91
C ASN A 255 5.87 -18.03 8.02
N MET A 256 6.55 -16.90 7.99
CA MET A 256 5.96 -15.59 7.83
C MET A 256 6.32 -15.09 6.44
N ILE A 257 5.35 -15.09 5.53
CA ILE A 257 5.51 -14.69 4.12
C ILE A 257 4.46 -13.70 3.66
N ASP A 258 3.41 -13.48 4.47
CA ASP A 258 2.41 -12.45 4.26
C ASP A 258 2.72 -11.26 5.16
N PHE A 259 2.91 -10.09 4.57
CA PHE A 259 3.33 -8.91 5.29
C PHE A 259 2.38 -7.73 5.11
N VAL A 260 2.38 -6.85 6.11
CA VAL A 260 1.86 -5.49 6.02
C VAL A 260 3.03 -4.55 6.23
N MET A 261 3.31 -3.70 5.26
CA MET A 261 4.37 -2.70 5.31
C MET A 261 3.77 -1.30 5.29
N VAL A 262 4.35 -0.42 6.10
CA VAL A 262 3.99 1.01 6.17
C VAL A 262 5.23 1.84 5.90
N GLN A 263 5.07 3.07 5.44
CA GLN A 263 6.22 3.97 5.31
C GLN A 263 6.93 4.15 6.66
N GLN A 264 8.26 4.10 6.69
CA GLN A 264 9.10 4.17 7.91
C GLN A 264 8.73 5.35 8.82
N GLN A 265 8.54 6.53 8.23
CA GLN A 265 8.12 7.73 8.95
C GLN A 265 6.80 7.57 9.71
N TRP A 266 5.96 6.64 9.29
CA TRP A 266 4.66 6.33 9.90
C TRP A 266 4.66 5.02 10.69
N SER A 267 5.79 4.35 10.85
CA SER A 267 5.86 3.09 11.61
C SER A 267 5.26 3.19 13.02
N LYS A 268 5.27 4.38 13.63
CA LYS A 268 4.69 4.63 14.97
C LYS A 268 3.15 4.50 15.02
N ILE A 269 2.45 4.61 13.88
CA ILE A 269 0.99 4.42 13.86
C ILE A 269 0.57 2.97 14.02
N VAL A 270 1.48 2.02 13.75
CA VAL A 270 1.21 0.60 13.93
C VAL A 270 1.03 0.30 15.40
N GLN A 271 -0.16 -0.12 15.81
CA GLN A 271 -0.45 -0.53 17.18
C GLN A 271 -0.24 -2.03 17.37
N GLN A 272 -0.65 -2.83 16.40
CA GLN A 272 -0.53 -4.27 16.38
C GLN A 272 -0.56 -4.78 14.94
N CYS A 273 0.25 -5.79 14.63
CA CYS A 273 0.18 -6.55 13.39
C CYS A 273 0.47 -8.01 13.70
N ARG A 274 -0.45 -8.92 13.36
CA ARG A 274 -0.31 -10.36 13.67
C ARG A 274 -1.24 -11.22 12.84
N SER A 275 -0.97 -12.53 12.80
CA SER A 275 -1.88 -13.51 12.23
C SER A 275 -3.04 -13.90 13.17
N PHE A 276 -4.09 -14.42 12.55
CA PHE A 276 -5.33 -14.88 13.20
C PHE A 276 -5.65 -16.33 12.80
N PRO A 277 -5.01 -17.32 13.46
CA PRO A 277 -5.23 -18.75 13.17
C PRO A 277 -6.66 -19.25 13.39
N SER A 278 -7.50 -18.45 14.04
CA SER A 278 -8.91 -18.76 14.27
C SER A 278 -9.84 -18.45 13.09
N ALA A 279 -9.32 -17.74 12.08
CA ALA A 279 -10.05 -17.50 10.83
C ALA A 279 -9.75 -18.66 9.87
N ASP A 280 -10.78 -19.34 9.40
CA ASP A 280 -10.62 -20.52 8.56
C ASP A 280 -11.51 -20.48 7.33
N ILE A 281 -10.87 -20.61 6.18
CA ILE A 281 -11.51 -20.75 4.87
C ILE A 281 -10.90 -21.92 4.09
N ALA A 282 -10.34 -22.90 4.77
CA ALA A 282 -9.55 -23.98 4.18
C ALA A 282 -8.38 -23.47 3.32
N SER A 283 -7.63 -22.50 3.84
CA SER A 283 -6.35 -22.03 3.29
C SER A 283 -5.21 -22.51 4.18
N ASP A 284 -4.03 -22.72 3.60
CA ASP A 284 -2.78 -22.94 4.32
C ASP A 284 -2.13 -21.62 4.78
N HIS A 285 -2.73 -20.47 4.41
CA HIS A 285 -2.36 -19.16 4.92
C HIS A 285 -3.32 -18.68 5.99
N GLU A 286 -2.76 -17.94 6.96
CA GLU A 286 -3.47 -17.31 8.05
C GLU A 286 -3.82 -15.85 7.70
N LEU A 287 -5.01 -15.40 8.10
CA LEU A 287 -5.38 -13.99 8.00
C LEU A 287 -4.41 -13.13 8.81
N VAL A 288 -3.82 -12.10 8.22
CA VAL A 288 -3.01 -11.07 8.90
C VAL A 288 -3.81 -9.80 9.03
N LEU A 289 -3.92 -9.22 10.24
CA LEU A 289 -4.52 -7.91 10.47
C LEU A 289 -3.55 -6.98 11.18
N CYS A 290 -3.51 -5.74 10.71
CA CYS A 290 -2.70 -4.65 11.22
C CYS A 290 -3.59 -3.47 11.64
N ASN A 291 -3.51 -3.08 12.92
CA ASN A 291 -4.22 -1.93 13.47
C ASN A 291 -3.35 -0.68 13.39
N LEU A 292 -3.87 0.37 12.77
CA LEU A 292 -3.17 1.62 12.52
C LEU A 292 -3.90 2.77 13.21
N ASP A 293 -3.25 3.49 14.13
CA ASP A 293 -3.81 4.67 14.76
C ASP A 293 -3.55 5.93 13.94
N LEU A 294 -4.52 6.32 13.14
CA LEU A 294 -4.43 7.48 12.27
C LEU A 294 -4.32 8.82 13.01
N LYS A 295 -4.66 8.89 14.28
CA LYS A 295 -4.49 10.12 15.09
C LYS A 295 -3.00 10.49 15.20
N LEU A 296 -2.12 9.50 15.16
CA LEU A 296 -0.67 9.71 15.20
C LEU A 296 -0.10 10.24 13.89
N THR A 297 -0.88 10.22 12.79
CA THR A 297 -0.49 10.86 11.51
C THR A 297 -0.69 12.35 11.53
N ARG A 298 -1.26 12.91 12.62
CA ARG A 298 -1.34 14.37 12.75
C ARG A 298 0.05 14.93 12.54
N TYR A 299 0.20 15.56 11.40
CA TYR A 299 1.36 16.36 11.14
C TYR A 299 1.46 17.33 12.32
N ARG A 300 2.45 17.16 13.22
CA ARG A 300 2.98 18.33 13.87
C ARG A 300 3.36 19.22 12.70
N GLN A 301 2.49 20.18 12.35
CA GLN A 301 2.99 21.34 11.66
C GLN A 301 4.24 21.67 12.45
N ARG A 302 5.44 21.40 11.89
CA ARG A 302 6.62 22.10 12.33
C ARG A 302 6.07 23.50 12.44
N LYS A 303 5.93 24.01 13.69
CA LYS A 303 5.58 25.42 13.90
C LYS A 303 6.38 26.09 12.83
N ALA A 304 5.67 26.56 11.78
CA ALA A 304 6.34 27.13 10.62
C ALA A 304 7.34 28.04 11.25
N MET A 305 8.62 27.82 11.00
CA MET A 305 9.66 28.56 11.71
C MET A 305 9.17 29.99 11.66
N LYS A 306 8.71 30.49 12.81
CA LYS A 306 8.26 31.86 12.94
C LYS A 306 9.46 32.63 12.45
N ASN A 307 9.33 33.31 11.33
CA ASN A 307 10.32 34.07 10.62
C ASN A 307 11.18 33.29 9.60
N THR A 308 10.58 32.78 8.54
CA THR A 308 11.32 32.81 7.27
C THR A 308 11.37 34.28 6.88
N LYS A 309 12.52 34.91 7.10
CA LYS A 309 12.80 36.21 6.52
C LYS A 309 12.50 36.10 5.01
N ARG A 310 11.64 36.95 4.51
CA ARG A 310 11.40 37.04 3.06
C ARG A 310 12.19 38.22 2.55
N TRP A 311 13.18 37.95 1.73
CA TRP A 311 13.97 39.00 1.08
C TRP A 311 13.22 39.56 -0.13
N ASN A 312 13.50 40.83 -0.45
CA ASN A 312 12.94 41.46 -1.63
C ASN A 312 13.71 41.04 -2.88
N LEU A 313 13.37 39.89 -3.45
CA LEU A 313 14.04 39.31 -4.62
C LEU A 313 13.92 40.21 -5.89
N GLU A 314 12.92 41.09 -5.96
CA GLU A 314 12.78 42.03 -7.08
C GLU A 314 13.99 42.98 -7.19
N LYS A 315 14.65 43.27 -6.06
CA LYS A 315 15.87 44.07 -6.06
C LYS A 315 17.05 43.41 -6.79
N LEU A 316 17.09 42.07 -6.82
CA LEU A 316 18.12 41.35 -7.59
C LEU A 316 17.98 41.50 -9.10
N LYS A 317 16.85 41.99 -9.61
CA LYS A 317 16.68 42.32 -11.02
C LYS A 317 17.43 43.60 -11.43
N GLN A 318 17.85 44.40 -10.44
CA GLN A 318 18.65 45.61 -10.69
C GLN A 318 20.12 45.20 -10.84
N PRO A 319 20.79 45.51 -11.96
CA PRO A 319 22.15 45.03 -12.25
C PRO A 319 23.17 45.38 -11.16
N ILE A 320 23.10 46.56 -10.58
CA ILE A 320 24.01 47.00 -9.52
C ILE A 320 23.79 46.19 -8.24
N THR A 321 22.54 45.96 -7.84
CA THR A 321 22.20 45.17 -6.62
C THR A 321 22.62 43.72 -6.80
N HIS A 322 22.47 43.17 -8.00
CA HIS A 322 22.90 41.81 -8.35
C HIS A 322 24.42 41.63 -8.15
N ILE A 323 25.21 42.54 -8.71
CA ILE A 323 26.68 42.51 -8.60
C ILE A 323 27.11 42.64 -7.16
N ILE A 324 26.51 43.55 -6.36
CA ILE A 324 26.83 43.73 -4.94
C ILE A 324 26.49 42.44 -4.18
N PHE A 325 25.36 41.79 -4.45
CA PHE A 325 24.95 40.55 -3.81
C PHE A 325 25.92 39.41 -4.12
N GLU A 326 26.27 39.20 -5.41
CA GLU A 326 27.24 38.18 -5.83
C GLU A 326 28.62 38.39 -5.16
N THR A 327 29.12 39.61 -5.16
CA THR A 327 30.40 39.95 -4.53
C THR A 327 30.36 39.66 -3.03
N GLN A 328 29.26 40.01 -2.35
CA GLN A 328 29.10 39.75 -0.94
C GLN A 328 29.03 38.26 -0.61
N VAL A 329 28.33 37.44 -1.44
CA VAL A 329 28.28 35.99 -1.30
C VAL A 329 29.68 35.39 -1.47
N ALA A 330 30.39 35.78 -2.53
CA ALA A 330 31.74 35.29 -2.79
C ALA A 330 32.71 35.61 -1.62
N THR A 331 32.75 36.87 -1.17
CA THR A 331 33.58 37.28 -0.04
C THR A 331 33.23 36.50 1.23
N ASN A 332 31.97 36.33 1.53
CA ASN A 332 31.55 35.61 2.74
C ASN A 332 31.87 34.09 2.64
N LEU A 333 31.84 33.47 1.46
CA LEU A 333 32.23 32.07 1.27
C LEU A 333 33.73 31.88 1.43
N GLU A 334 34.55 32.77 0.88
CA GLU A 334 36.00 32.76 1.09
C GLU A 334 36.38 32.90 2.58
N GLN A 335 35.75 33.83 3.29
CA GLN A 335 35.96 34.03 4.73
C GLN A 335 35.51 32.84 5.59
N ALA A 336 34.52 32.09 5.14
CA ALA A 336 34.01 30.91 5.84
C ALA A 336 34.91 29.67 5.72
N HIS A 337 36.01 29.73 4.95
CA HIS A 337 36.93 28.60 4.73
C HIS A 337 36.21 27.29 4.43
N THR A 338 35.25 27.31 3.52
CA THR A 338 34.37 26.16 3.21
C THR A 338 35.14 24.93 2.74
N GLU A 339 36.34 25.10 2.20
CA GLU A 339 37.21 24.01 1.74
C GLU A 339 37.74 23.13 2.90
N SER A 340 37.74 23.64 4.15
CA SER A 340 38.20 22.91 5.32
C SER A 340 37.10 22.13 6.05
N ILE A 341 35.84 22.23 5.62
CA ILE A 341 34.69 21.61 6.29
C ILE A 341 34.48 20.19 5.72
N VAL A 342 34.78 19.19 6.56
CA VAL A 342 34.71 17.76 6.17
C VAL A 342 33.29 17.20 6.25
N GLU A 343 32.45 17.74 7.13
CA GLU A 343 31.08 17.24 7.34
C GLU A 343 30.07 17.95 6.45
N ILE A 344 29.36 17.20 5.63
CA ILE A 344 28.42 17.71 4.61
C ILE A 344 27.33 18.60 5.21
N ASP A 345 26.76 18.21 6.36
CA ASP A 345 25.70 19.00 7.02
C ASP A 345 26.23 20.35 7.51
N ASN A 346 27.44 20.40 8.00
CA ASN A 346 28.10 21.64 8.42
C ASN A 346 28.43 22.53 7.22
N LEU A 347 28.84 21.95 6.09
CA LEU A 347 29.09 22.68 4.85
C LEU A 347 27.79 23.29 4.31
N CYS A 348 26.70 22.51 4.23
CA CYS A 348 25.40 23.01 3.80
C CYS A 348 24.88 24.15 4.69
N ASN A 349 24.99 24.00 6.01
CA ASN A 349 24.55 25.03 6.94
C ASN A 349 25.39 26.31 6.80
N THR A 350 26.69 26.19 6.54
CA THR A 350 27.61 27.32 6.35
C THR A 350 27.25 28.07 5.07
N ILE A 351 27.04 27.34 3.95
CA ILE A 351 26.62 27.94 2.66
C ILE A 351 25.30 28.71 2.81
N VAL A 352 24.29 28.07 3.41
CA VAL A 352 22.97 28.69 3.61
C VAL A 352 23.09 29.96 4.44
N ARG A 353 23.85 29.91 5.57
CA ARG A 353 24.09 31.07 6.46
C ARG A 353 24.81 32.21 5.73
N THR A 354 25.76 31.87 4.89
CA THR A 354 26.54 32.85 4.11
C THR A 354 25.63 33.59 3.12
N ILE A 355 24.76 32.87 2.38
CA ILE A 355 23.80 33.46 1.47
C ILE A 355 22.77 34.32 2.22
N GLU A 356 22.25 33.85 3.35
CA GLU A 356 21.33 34.62 4.18
C GLU A 356 21.94 35.93 4.69
N ASN A 357 23.20 35.93 5.12
CA ASN A 357 23.90 37.11 5.55
C ASN A 357 24.10 38.11 4.40
N ALA A 358 24.47 37.63 3.22
CA ALA A 358 24.61 38.49 2.03
C ALA A 358 23.23 39.08 1.62
N ALA A 359 22.16 38.32 1.72
CA ALA A 359 20.80 38.78 1.41
C ALA A 359 20.32 39.86 2.41
N ASP A 360 20.62 39.70 3.70
CA ASP A 360 20.30 40.69 4.73
C ASP A 360 21.07 42.02 4.51
N ALA A 361 22.32 41.95 4.07
CA ALA A 361 23.13 43.11 3.79
C ALA A 361 22.69 43.88 2.54
N THR A 362 22.27 43.19 1.50
CA THR A 362 22.06 43.79 0.14
C THR A 362 20.59 44.04 -0.20
N ILE A 363 19.71 43.05 0.01
CA ILE A 363 18.32 43.12 -0.48
C ILE A 363 17.29 43.38 0.62
N LYS A 364 17.64 43.30 1.86
CA LYS A 364 16.82 43.52 3.08
C LYS A 364 15.52 42.69 3.11
N SER A 365 15.06 42.29 4.27
CA SER A 365 13.84 41.53 4.45
C SER A 365 12.57 42.38 4.25
N VAL A 366 11.55 41.81 3.61
CA VAL A 366 10.22 42.43 3.50
C VAL A 366 9.38 42.00 4.72
N ARG A 367 8.89 42.97 5.47
CA ARG A 367 7.89 42.72 6.51
C ARG A 367 6.57 42.38 5.83
N THR A 368 6.09 41.13 5.93
CA THR A 368 4.71 40.79 5.53
C THR A 368 3.74 41.45 6.50
N PRO A 369 2.74 42.22 6.00
CA PRO A 369 1.69 42.74 6.87
C PRO A 369 0.96 41.54 7.50
N LYS A 370 0.69 41.61 8.82
CA LYS A 370 -0.19 40.66 9.49
C LYS A 370 -1.55 40.78 8.78
N LYS A 371 -2.05 39.64 8.23
CA LYS A 371 -3.48 39.61 7.80
C LYS A 371 -4.35 39.96 9.03
N PRO A 372 -5.35 40.81 8.82
CA PRO A 372 -6.29 41.16 9.89
C PRO A 372 -7.06 39.95 10.38
#